data_c3739769a5596babbb67c7486902dbcd
#
_entry.id   c3739769a5596babbb67c7486902dbcd
#
_cell.length_a   1.000
_cell.length_b   1.000
_cell.length_c   1.000
_cell.angle_alpha   90.00
_cell.angle_beta   90.00
_cell.angle_gamma   90.00
#
_symmetry.space_group_name_H-M   'P 1'
#
loop_
_entity.id
_entity.type
_entity.pdbx_description
1 polymer ?
#
loop_
_entity_poly.entity_id
_entity_poly.type
_entity_poly.pdbx_seq_one_letter_code
_entity_poly.pdbx_strand_id
1 'polypeptide(L)'
;MNRIELRLGQAIGLKELVATLVVSGILLIVGTVIFAEVKDSMGSDLTGEANTTVTNVEETAYDAFELATVALIVLAAAVIIGILIRAFGA
;
A
#
# COMPACT_ATOMS: atom_id res chain seq x y z
N MET A 1 -22.27 -1.97 -23.93
CA MET A 1 -22.48 -1.65 -22.50
C MET A 1 -23.30 -0.36 -22.41
N ASN A 2 -24.39 -0.37 -21.66
CA ASN A 2 -25.22 0.81 -21.52
C ASN A 2 -24.77 1.66 -20.32
N ARG A 3 -25.39 2.85 -20.17
CA ARG A 3 -25.01 3.79 -19.12
C ARG A 3 -25.20 3.23 -17.71
N ILE A 4 -26.24 2.43 -17.51
CA ILE A 4 -26.53 1.83 -16.21
C ILE A 4 -25.42 0.87 -15.82
N GLU A 5 -24.99 0.02 -16.73
CA GLU A 5 -23.89 -0.93 -16.49
C GLU A 5 -22.59 -0.21 -16.20
N LEU A 6 -22.30 0.87 -16.92
CA LEU A 6 -21.12 1.68 -16.67
C LEU A 6 -21.16 2.32 -15.28
N ARG A 7 -22.29 2.85 -14.87
CA ARG A 7 -22.45 3.46 -13.55
C ARG A 7 -22.29 2.45 -12.44
N LEU A 8 -22.90 1.27 -12.59
CA LEU A 8 -22.78 0.19 -11.62
C LEU A 8 -21.34 -0.28 -11.52
N GLY A 9 -20.66 -0.44 -12.65
CA GLY A 9 -19.26 -0.83 -12.67
C GLY A 9 -18.36 0.20 -11.99
N GLN A 10 -18.62 1.49 -12.21
CA GLN A 10 -17.85 2.55 -11.57
C GLN A 10 -18.10 2.59 -10.06
N ALA A 11 -19.35 2.40 -9.61
CA ALA A 11 -19.68 2.39 -8.19
C ALA A 11 -19.02 1.21 -7.48
N ILE A 12 -19.06 0.01 -8.10
CA ILE A 12 -18.43 -1.19 -7.57
C ILE A 12 -16.91 -0.99 -7.56
N GLY A 13 -16.35 -0.46 -8.64
CA GLY A 13 -14.92 -0.18 -8.74
C GLY A 13 -14.43 0.79 -7.68
N LEU A 14 -15.22 1.80 -7.35
CA LEU A 14 -14.88 2.75 -6.31
C LEU A 14 -14.85 2.12 -4.93
N LYS A 15 -15.86 1.31 -4.61
CA LYS A 15 -15.90 0.56 -3.35
C LYS A 15 -14.72 -0.40 -3.25
N GLU A 16 -14.44 -1.13 -4.31
CA GLU A 16 -13.30 -2.05 -4.35
C GLU A 16 -11.99 -1.29 -4.16
N LEU A 17 -11.84 -0.14 -4.79
CA LEU A 17 -10.64 0.68 -4.67
C LEU A 17 -10.45 1.15 -3.23
N VAL A 18 -11.52 1.64 -2.59
CA VAL A 18 -11.45 2.07 -1.18
C VAL A 18 -11.10 0.91 -0.27
N ALA A 19 -11.76 -0.24 -0.47
CA ALA A 19 -11.47 -1.44 0.31
C ALA A 19 -10.02 -1.89 0.11
N THR A 20 -9.52 -1.87 -1.11
CA THR A 20 -8.15 -2.21 -1.42
C THR A 20 -7.16 -1.27 -0.73
N LEU A 21 -7.45 0.03 -0.72
CA LEU A 21 -6.62 1.02 -0.03
C LEU A 21 -6.54 0.74 1.47
N VAL A 22 -7.67 0.43 2.10
CA VAL A 22 -7.71 0.14 3.54
C VAL A 22 -6.94 -1.13 3.85
N VAL A 23 -7.19 -2.20 3.11
CA VAL A 23 -6.51 -3.48 3.31
C VAL A 23 -5.01 -3.34 3.06
N SER A 24 -4.62 -2.63 2.00
CA SER A 24 -3.21 -2.40 1.68
C SER A 24 -2.49 -1.62 2.79
N GLY A 25 -3.16 -0.62 3.37
CA GLY A 25 -2.62 0.13 4.48
C GLY A 25 -2.38 -0.74 5.71
N ILE A 26 -3.35 -1.59 6.04
CA ILE A 26 -3.24 -2.53 7.16
C ILE A 26 -2.10 -3.52 6.90
N LEU A 27 -2.04 -4.08 5.69
CA LEU A 27 -0.99 -5.02 5.32
C LEU A 27 0.41 -4.38 5.37
N LEU A 28 0.53 -3.11 4.99
CA LEU A 28 1.79 -2.38 5.11
C LEU A 28 2.24 -2.28 6.56
N ILE A 29 1.33 -1.93 7.46
CA ILE A 29 1.63 -1.80 8.88
C ILE A 29 2.06 -3.15 9.46
N VAL A 30 1.26 -4.19 9.20
CA VAL A 30 1.54 -5.54 9.68
C VAL A 30 2.84 -6.06 9.07
N GLY A 31 3.05 -5.86 7.77
CA GLY A 31 4.26 -6.29 7.08
C GLY A 31 5.51 -5.64 7.66
N THR A 32 5.45 -4.34 7.97
CA THR A 32 6.57 -3.63 8.58
C THR A 32 6.90 -4.20 9.97
N VAL A 33 5.89 -4.48 10.77
CA VAL A 33 6.08 -5.06 12.10
C VAL A 33 6.69 -6.46 12.01
N ILE A 34 6.15 -7.30 11.15
CA ILE A 34 6.67 -8.66 10.95
C ILE A 34 8.11 -8.61 10.45
N PHE A 35 8.41 -7.74 9.51
CA PHE A 35 9.76 -7.58 8.97
C PHE A 35 10.75 -7.20 10.08
N ALA A 36 10.38 -6.26 10.94
CA ALA A 36 11.21 -5.82 12.05
C ALA A 36 11.47 -6.97 13.04
N GLU A 37 10.43 -7.74 13.36
CA GLU A 37 10.55 -8.89 14.26
C GLU A 37 11.46 -9.98 13.68
N VAL A 38 11.30 -10.29 12.40
CA VAL A 38 12.14 -11.27 11.71
C VAL A 38 13.60 -10.81 11.72
N LYS A 39 13.84 -9.55 11.42
CA LYS A 39 15.18 -8.98 11.44
C LYS A 39 15.82 -9.10 12.83
N ASP A 40 15.07 -8.74 13.87
CA ASP A 40 15.57 -8.83 15.25
C ASP A 40 15.91 -10.28 15.63
N SER A 41 15.08 -11.23 15.20
CA SER A 41 15.32 -12.65 15.46
C SER A 41 16.60 -13.16 14.80
N MET A 42 16.92 -12.61 13.63
CA MET A 42 18.07 -13.07 12.84
C MET A 42 19.35 -12.30 13.14
N GLY A 43 19.21 -11.06 13.62
CA GLY A 43 20.32 -10.12 13.71
C GLY A 43 21.50 -10.55 14.55
N SER A 44 21.25 -11.28 15.64
CA SER A 44 22.31 -11.71 16.56
C SER A 44 23.16 -12.86 16.00
N ASP A 45 22.64 -13.60 15.03
CA ASP A 45 23.30 -14.77 14.46
C ASP A 45 24.04 -14.47 13.15
N LEU A 46 23.89 -13.25 12.63
CA LEU A 46 24.43 -12.87 11.32
C LEU A 46 25.79 -12.20 11.46
N THR A 47 26.74 -12.63 10.66
CA THR A 47 28.09 -12.07 10.60
C THR A 47 28.54 -11.91 9.14
N GLY A 48 29.48 -11.00 8.90
CA GLY A 48 30.13 -10.83 7.60
C GLY A 48 29.16 -10.46 6.48
N GLU A 49 29.26 -11.16 5.36
CA GLU A 49 28.47 -10.88 4.17
C GLU A 49 26.96 -11.08 4.39
N ALA A 50 26.60 -12.06 5.21
CA ALA A 50 25.20 -12.31 5.52
C ALA A 50 24.59 -11.10 6.23
N ASN A 51 25.30 -10.52 7.18
CA ASN A 51 24.84 -9.30 7.87
C ASN A 51 24.71 -8.12 6.91
N THR A 52 25.68 -7.93 6.02
CA THR A 52 25.65 -6.87 5.03
C THR A 52 24.44 -7.04 4.08
N THR A 53 24.20 -8.28 3.62
CA THR A 53 23.07 -8.59 2.73
C THR A 53 21.75 -8.31 3.42
N VAL A 54 21.59 -8.73 4.68
CA VAL A 54 20.36 -8.48 5.44
C VAL A 54 20.13 -6.98 5.64
N THR A 55 21.19 -6.23 5.94
CA THR A 55 21.09 -4.77 6.09
C THR A 55 20.66 -4.12 4.78
N ASN A 56 21.20 -4.55 3.65
CA ASN A 56 20.83 -4.02 2.33
C ASN A 56 19.38 -4.36 1.99
N VAL A 57 18.94 -5.57 2.28
CA VAL A 57 17.54 -5.98 2.07
C VAL A 57 16.61 -5.17 2.95
N GLU A 58 17.00 -4.93 4.21
CA GLU A 58 16.23 -4.11 5.14
C GLU A 58 16.04 -2.69 4.59
N GLU A 59 17.12 -2.03 4.18
CA GLU A 59 17.04 -0.69 3.63
C GLU A 59 16.15 -0.63 2.41
N THR A 60 16.31 -1.59 1.49
CA THR A 60 15.49 -1.68 0.29
C THR A 60 14.02 -1.91 0.64
N ALA A 61 13.74 -2.78 1.60
CA ALA A 61 12.37 -3.06 2.02
C ALA A 61 11.71 -1.84 2.65
N TYR A 62 12.41 -1.11 3.52
CA TYR A 62 11.86 0.11 4.10
C TYR A 62 11.64 1.20 3.07
N ASP A 63 12.55 1.35 2.11
CA ASP A 63 12.35 2.27 1.00
C ASP A 63 11.12 1.90 0.18
N ALA A 64 10.92 0.62 -0.08
CA ALA A 64 9.73 0.14 -0.78
C ALA A 64 8.45 0.41 0.02
N PHE A 65 8.48 0.24 1.35
CA PHE A 65 7.35 0.56 2.21
C PHE A 65 7.03 2.06 2.18
N GLU A 66 8.04 2.92 2.19
CA GLU A 66 7.84 4.36 2.06
C GLU A 66 7.18 4.72 0.73
N LEU A 67 7.68 4.15 -0.37
CA LEU A 67 7.09 4.38 -1.69
C LEU A 67 5.66 3.87 -1.78
N ALA A 68 5.38 2.72 -1.18
CA ALA A 68 4.03 2.17 -1.13
C ALA A 68 3.10 3.09 -0.34
N THR A 69 3.57 3.67 0.76
CA THR A 69 2.80 4.63 1.56
C THR A 69 2.46 5.86 0.73
N VAL A 70 3.44 6.41 0.00
CA VAL A 70 3.22 7.56 -0.88
C VAL A 70 2.21 7.19 -1.97
N ALA A 71 2.33 6.02 -2.58
CA ALA A 71 1.40 5.55 -3.61
C ALA A 71 -0.02 5.45 -3.05
N LEU A 72 -0.19 4.95 -1.82
CA LEU A 72 -1.51 4.87 -1.18
C LEU A 72 -2.11 6.25 -0.95
N ILE A 73 -1.29 7.23 -0.54
CA ILE A 73 -1.74 8.61 -0.36
C ILE A 73 -2.21 9.20 -1.68
N VAL A 74 -1.45 8.99 -2.75
CA VAL A 74 -1.81 9.48 -4.09
C VAL A 74 -3.11 8.84 -4.56
N LEU A 75 -3.27 7.53 -4.36
CA LEU A 75 -4.50 6.82 -4.73
C LEU A 75 -5.70 7.31 -3.91
N ALA A 76 -5.51 7.54 -2.62
CA ALA A 76 -6.56 8.08 -1.76
C ALA A 76 -6.98 9.48 -2.23
N ALA A 77 -6.02 10.32 -2.57
CA ALA A 77 -6.30 11.65 -3.11
C ALA A 77 -7.08 11.56 -4.42
N ALA A 78 -6.71 10.65 -5.30
CA ALA A 78 -7.40 10.46 -6.58
C ALA A 78 -8.85 10.02 -6.35
N VAL A 79 -9.10 9.14 -5.39
CA VAL A 79 -10.45 8.70 -5.04
C VAL A 79 -11.28 9.88 -4.51
N ILE A 80 -10.70 10.68 -3.62
CA ILE A 80 -11.37 11.86 -3.06
C ILE A 80 -11.73 12.85 -4.16
N ILE A 81 -10.78 13.14 -5.04
CA ILE A 81 -11.01 14.05 -6.18
C ILE A 81 -12.11 13.50 -7.07
N GLY A 82 -12.10 12.20 -7.36
CA GLY A 82 -13.15 11.58 -8.16
C GLY A 82 -14.53 11.71 -7.54
N ILE A 83 -14.64 11.54 -6.22
CA ILE A 83 -15.89 11.71 -5.48
C ILE A 83 -16.37 13.16 -5.56
N LEU A 84 -15.45 14.10 -5.36
CA LEU A 84 -15.79 15.53 -5.41
C LEU A 84 -16.24 15.96 -6.80
N ILE A 85 -15.59 15.48 -7.84
CA ILE A 85 -16.00 15.77 -9.22
C ILE A 85 -17.42 15.28 -9.46
N ARG A 86 -17.73 14.06 -9.01
CA ARG A 86 -19.09 13.52 -9.14
C ARG A 86 -20.12 14.32 -8.37
N ALA A 87 -19.73 14.76 -7.15
CA ALA A 87 -20.65 15.51 -6.31
C ALA A 87 -20.97 16.90 -6.87
N PHE A 88 -19.99 17.56 -7.47
CA PHE A 88 -20.11 18.97 -7.90
C PHE A 88 -20.08 19.14 -9.41
N GLY A 89 -19.42 18.27 -10.13
CA GLY A 89 -19.21 18.44 -11.56
C GLY A 89 -20.27 17.79 -12.43
N ALA A 90 -20.92 16.84 -11.89
CA ALA A 90 -21.95 16.09 -12.58
C ALA A 90 -21.79 16.10 -14.09
#